data_6e7b6ec7845248d7954db069bcfc2f89
#
_entry.id   6e7b6ec7845248d7954db069bcfc2f89
#
_cell.length_a   1.000
_cell.length_b   1.000
_cell.length_c   1.000
_cell.angle_alpha   90.00
_cell.angle_beta   90.00
_cell.angle_gamma   90.00
#
_symmetry.space_group_name_H-M   'P 1'
#
loop_
_entity.id
_entity.type
_entity.pdbx_description
1 polymer ?
#
loop_
_entity_poly.entity_id
_entity_poly.type
_entity_poly.pdbx_seq_one_letter_code
_entity_poly.pdbx_strand_id
1 'polypeptide(L)'
;MLSEIAAYFWGMRFTRCPFFYVLILATLPAIGQGQLDRFVYRPPDTAWRPEVLAYVRNTEFFHPAEEGRTRLGALAGMRRRFEVAPRRSAELGGFIHQEFGAQPRLVPWIRLEYRHSKATMAFGSIRDRSHGLPRYLINPDLRYAVPVVYGLEGSATKNHWIAHYWVEWLKAIDYGSPFKERIHGGVTGGYSAEWLEVKGVLQYHHVGGQIDTSPDSDGNRLNYGAFARVHLGSSWWLRAAQLYYADPLSAFSPESAGRGTSVEGVWRMSKRLAAEFSYWDGHNFQAPLGQGLFQSRNPEDLGAWHEKSRQLLGFALAYEGSSSARLRFWYDLGGRGWQSSLTWVRYLVLDPLEGSKRSRGRVPQ
;
A
#
# COMPACT_ATOMS: atom_id res chain seq x y z
N MET A 1 32.31 -12.30 11.50
CA MET A 1 31.13 -11.62 10.92
C MET A 1 29.80 -12.29 11.29
N LEU A 2 29.56 -13.60 10.98
CA LEU A 2 28.34 -14.29 11.41
C LEU A 2 28.25 -14.53 12.92
N SER A 3 29.39 -14.75 13.61
CA SER A 3 29.48 -14.88 15.06
C SER A 3 29.22 -13.57 15.81
N GLU A 4 29.59 -12.44 15.25
CA GLU A 4 29.31 -11.11 15.82
C GLU A 4 27.87 -10.70 15.67
N ILE A 5 27.21 -11.10 14.57
CA ILE A 5 25.79 -10.89 14.36
C ILE A 5 24.96 -11.70 15.38
N ALA A 6 25.36 -12.94 15.66
CA ALA A 6 24.69 -13.77 16.68
C ALA A 6 24.88 -13.23 18.11
N ALA A 7 26.06 -12.70 18.44
CA ALA A 7 26.32 -12.09 19.74
C ALA A 7 25.55 -10.76 19.93
N TYR A 8 25.35 -10.00 18.86
CA TYR A 8 24.57 -8.77 18.88
C TYR A 8 23.08 -9.03 19.12
N PHE A 9 22.54 -10.13 18.56
CA PHE A 9 21.16 -10.55 18.83
C PHE A 9 20.96 -11.03 20.27
N TRP A 10 21.97 -11.56 20.94
CA TRP A 10 21.82 -12.06 22.30
C TRP A 10 22.08 -11.00 23.39
N GLY A 11 22.79 -9.90 23.06
CA GLY A 11 23.03 -8.78 23.96
C GLY A 11 21.89 -7.74 24.04
N MET A 12 20.91 -7.80 23.16
CA MET A 12 19.74 -6.92 23.21
C MET A 12 18.85 -7.34 24.38
N ARG A 13 18.71 -6.44 25.36
CA ARG A 13 17.71 -6.58 26.43
C ARG A 13 16.31 -6.55 25.81
N PHE A 14 15.78 -7.70 25.43
CA PHE A 14 14.38 -7.93 25.00
C PHE A 14 13.39 -7.72 26.16
N THR A 15 13.53 -6.68 26.96
CA THR A 15 12.70 -6.47 28.15
C THR A 15 11.44 -5.67 27.92
N ARG A 16 11.13 -5.28 26.66
CA ARG A 16 9.83 -4.62 26.37
C ARG A 16 9.19 -5.25 25.12
N CYS A 17 8.23 -6.15 25.36
CA CYS A 17 7.24 -6.72 24.44
C CYS A 17 7.53 -7.94 23.53
N PRO A 18 8.48 -8.87 23.77
CA PRO A 18 8.47 -10.10 22.99
C PRO A 18 7.25 -11.00 23.31
N PHE A 19 6.70 -10.90 24.51
CA PHE A 19 5.52 -11.68 24.93
C PHE A 19 4.26 -11.36 24.12
N PHE A 20 4.08 -10.13 23.69
CA PHE A 20 2.93 -9.72 22.88
C PHE A 20 2.99 -10.32 21.46
N TYR A 21 4.17 -10.36 20.86
CA TYR A 21 4.38 -11.00 19.55
C TYR A 21 4.20 -12.52 19.61
N VAL A 22 4.71 -13.16 20.65
CA VAL A 22 4.58 -14.62 20.83
C VAL A 22 3.11 -15.02 21.15
N LEU A 23 2.40 -14.24 21.95
CA LEU A 23 1.00 -14.52 22.28
C LEU A 23 0.08 -14.37 21.06
N ILE A 24 0.31 -13.33 20.22
CA ILE A 24 -0.44 -13.14 18.98
C ILE A 24 -0.10 -14.24 17.96
N LEU A 25 1.15 -14.67 17.86
CA LEU A 25 1.56 -15.76 16.97
C LEU A 25 1.01 -17.12 17.41
N ALA A 26 0.85 -17.37 18.71
CA ALA A 26 0.38 -18.65 19.26
C ALA A 26 -1.13 -18.84 19.19
N THR A 27 -1.92 -17.76 19.09
CA THR A 27 -3.39 -17.81 19.17
C THR A 27 -4.11 -17.58 17.85
N LEU A 28 -3.38 -17.22 16.76
CA LEU A 28 -4.00 -16.86 15.49
C LEU A 28 -3.62 -17.85 14.38
N PRO A 29 -4.57 -18.44 13.68
CA PRO A 29 -4.31 -19.00 12.36
C PRO A 29 -3.98 -17.82 11.43
N ALA A 30 -2.74 -17.74 11.11
CA ALA A 30 -1.98 -16.74 10.40
C ALA A 30 -2.50 -16.31 9.04
N ILE A 31 -1.97 -15.11 8.43
CA ILE A 31 -2.36 -14.74 7.13
C ILE A 31 -2.03 -13.39 6.50
N GLY A 32 -1.81 -13.28 5.20
CA GLY A 32 -1.24 -12.26 4.34
C GLY A 32 -2.09 -11.04 3.89
N GLN A 33 -1.50 -10.20 3.05
CA GLN A 33 -1.96 -8.89 2.54
C GLN A 33 -3.22 -8.96 1.65
N GLY A 34 -3.56 -10.15 1.14
CA GLY A 34 -4.68 -10.37 0.21
C GLY A 34 -6.08 -10.07 0.77
N GLN A 35 -6.25 -9.94 2.08
CA GLN A 35 -7.55 -9.65 2.68
C GLN A 35 -7.95 -8.17 2.55
N LEU A 36 -7.00 -7.25 2.74
CA LEU A 36 -7.23 -5.82 2.52
C LEU A 36 -7.51 -5.55 1.04
N ASP A 37 -6.78 -6.23 0.15
CA ASP A 37 -6.98 -6.14 -1.28
C ASP A 37 -8.39 -6.63 -1.66
N ARG A 38 -8.88 -7.71 -1.08
CA ARG A 38 -10.25 -8.20 -1.29
C ARG A 38 -11.30 -7.20 -0.84
N PHE A 39 -11.09 -6.53 0.29
CA PHE A 39 -12.02 -5.53 0.80
C PHE A 39 -12.12 -4.31 -0.12
N VAL A 40 -11.00 -3.71 -0.49
CA VAL A 40 -10.97 -2.46 -1.26
C VAL A 40 -11.16 -2.71 -2.76
N TYR A 41 -10.58 -3.80 -3.30
CA TYR A 41 -10.48 -4.00 -4.75
C TYR A 41 -11.54 -4.91 -5.33
N ARG A 42 -12.23 -5.70 -4.50
CA ARG A 42 -13.35 -6.50 -4.99
C ARG A 42 -14.45 -5.58 -5.50
N PRO A 43 -14.90 -5.71 -6.76
CA PRO A 43 -16.10 -5.01 -7.22
C PRO A 43 -17.25 -5.36 -6.29
N PRO A 44 -18.03 -4.37 -5.83
CA PRO A 44 -19.21 -4.66 -5.03
C PRO A 44 -20.21 -5.46 -5.86
N ASP A 45 -21.01 -6.23 -5.16
CA ASP A 45 -22.08 -7.03 -5.74
C ASP A 45 -23.25 -6.14 -6.19
N THR A 46 -24.15 -6.70 -6.99
CA THR A 46 -25.42 -6.03 -7.36
C THR A 46 -26.42 -5.98 -6.18
N ALA A 47 -26.15 -6.72 -5.10
CA ALA A 47 -26.88 -6.63 -3.85
C ALA A 47 -26.09 -5.83 -2.81
N TRP A 48 -26.81 -5.18 -1.87
CA TRP A 48 -26.21 -4.58 -0.70
C TRP A 48 -25.67 -5.70 0.21
N ARG A 49 -24.37 -5.73 0.45
CA ARG A 49 -23.74 -6.69 1.35
C ARG A 49 -22.92 -5.96 2.40
N PRO A 50 -23.17 -6.20 3.68
CA PRO A 50 -22.30 -5.70 4.73
C PRO A 50 -20.92 -6.32 4.64
N GLU A 51 -19.91 -5.50 4.82
CA GLU A 51 -18.50 -5.86 4.76
C GLU A 51 -17.79 -5.35 6.01
N VAL A 52 -16.93 -6.15 6.60
CA VAL A 52 -16.12 -5.76 7.74
C VAL A 52 -14.67 -6.15 7.49
N LEU A 53 -13.77 -5.20 7.70
CA LEU A 53 -12.33 -5.42 7.72
C LEU A 53 -11.80 -5.00 9.09
N ALA A 54 -11.18 -5.91 9.83
CA ALA A 54 -10.42 -5.59 11.03
C ALA A 54 -8.93 -5.72 10.75
N TYR A 55 -8.12 -4.84 11.34
CA TYR A 55 -6.68 -4.84 11.13
C TYR A 55 -5.89 -4.45 12.39
N VAL A 56 -4.71 -5.02 12.48
CA VAL A 56 -3.64 -4.61 13.39
C VAL A 56 -2.40 -4.36 12.54
N ARG A 57 -1.81 -3.20 12.68
CA ARG A 57 -0.57 -2.83 12.03
C ARG A 57 0.34 -2.20 13.07
N ASN A 58 1.41 -2.88 13.44
CA ASN A 58 2.46 -2.32 14.29
C ASN A 58 3.74 -2.18 13.48
N THR A 59 4.39 -1.05 13.58
CA THR A 59 5.69 -0.76 12.99
C THR A 59 6.56 -0.11 14.05
N GLU A 60 7.73 -0.69 14.31
CA GLU A 60 8.71 -0.16 15.22
C GLU A 60 9.93 0.30 14.40
N PHE A 61 10.31 1.56 14.56
CA PHE A 61 11.51 2.13 13.97
C PHE A 61 12.51 2.44 15.06
N PHE A 62 13.76 2.08 14.81
CA PHE A 62 14.89 2.40 15.66
C PHE A 62 15.91 3.24 14.88
N HIS A 63 15.41 4.07 13.99
CA HIS A 63 16.15 4.98 13.13
C HIS A 63 15.31 6.26 12.91
N PRO A 64 15.94 7.45 12.85
CA PRO A 64 15.21 8.73 12.71
C PRO A 64 14.48 8.95 11.40
N ALA A 65 14.57 8.01 10.44
CA ALA A 65 13.89 8.11 9.14
C ALA A 65 12.36 8.13 9.26
N GLU A 66 11.81 7.46 10.25
CA GLU A 66 10.37 7.33 10.46
C GLU A 66 10.08 6.97 11.92
N GLU A 67 8.94 7.38 12.44
CA GLU A 67 8.49 7.04 13.78
C GLU A 67 7.72 5.72 13.81
N GLY A 68 7.89 4.95 14.89
CA GLY A 68 7.15 3.74 15.15
C GLY A 68 5.67 4.06 15.38
N ARG A 69 4.77 3.23 14.82
CA ARG A 69 3.32 3.46 14.91
C ARG A 69 2.52 2.17 14.99
N THR A 70 1.64 2.12 15.98
CA THR A 70 0.62 1.07 16.08
C THR A 70 -0.70 1.60 15.58
N ARG A 71 -1.30 0.91 14.60
CA ARG A 71 -2.66 1.13 14.12
C ARG A 71 -3.50 -0.10 14.40
N LEU A 72 -4.57 0.08 15.11
CA LEU A 72 -5.55 -0.94 15.42
C LEU A 72 -6.92 -0.39 15.06
N GLY A 73 -7.66 -1.07 14.18
CA GLY A 73 -8.92 -0.52 13.74
C GLY A 73 -9.77 -1.46 12.90
N ALA A 74 -10.90 -0.93 12.48
CA ALA A 74 -11.84 -1.61 11.62
C ALA A 74 -12.49 -0.65 10.61
N LEU A 75 -12.88 -1.21 9.47
CA LEU A 75 -13.83 -0.59 8.53
C LEU A 75 -15.06 -1.49 8.47
N ALA A 76 -16.23 -0.90 8.65
CA ALA A 76 -17.50 -1.58 8.52
C ALA A 76 -18.43 -0.77 7.63
N GLY A 77 -19.09 -1.40 6.67
CA GLY A 77 -19.96 -0.70 5.75
C GLY A 77 -20.59 -1.60 4.70
N MET A 78 -21.10 -0.98 3.66
CA MET A 78 -21.70 -1.71 2.54
C MET A 78 -21.53 -0.92 1.25
N ARG A 79 -21.46 -1.64 0.14
CA ARG A 79 -21.41 -1.08 -1.22
C ARG A 79 -22.34 -1.86 -2.13
N ARG A 80 -22.84 -1.16 -3.14
CA ARG A 80 -23.64 -1.78 -4.20
C ARG A 80 -23.22 -1.25 -5.56
N ARG A 81 -23.23 -2.12 -6.57
CA ARG A 81 -23.02 -1.79 -7.97
C ARG A 81 -24.36 -1.75 -8.70
N PHE A 82 -24.52 -0.72 -9.52
CA PHE A 82 -25.65 -0.48 -10.40
C PHE A 82 -25.15 -0.45 -11.84
N GLU A 83 -25.74 -1.24 -12.71
CA GLU A 83 -25.53 -1.11 -14.15
C GLU A 83 -26.44 0.01 -14.65
N VAL A 84 -25.84 1.15 -15.01
CA VAL A 84 -26.57 2.36 -15.42
C VAL A 84 -26.91 2.34 -16.90
N ALA A 85 -26.03 1.75 -17.72
CA ALA A 85 -26.19 1.55 -19.14
C ALA A 85 -25.22 0.47 -19.62
N PRO A 86 -25.34 -0.01 -20.88
CA PRO A 86 -24.32 -0.90 -21.42
C PRO A 86 -22.91 -0.36 -21.21
N ARG A 87 -22.03 -1.15 -20.59
CA ARG A 87 -20.62 -0.80 -20.28
C ARG A 87 -20.45 0.34 -19.26
N ARG A 88 -21.51 0.81 -18.60
CA ARG A 88 -21.46 1.87 -17.59
C ARG A 88 -22.04 1.38 -16.28
N SER A 89 -21.32 1.53 -15.22
CA SER A 89 -21.79 1.20 -13.89
C SER A 89 -21.48 2.31 -12.88
N ALA A 90 -22.31 2.39 -11.86
CA ALA A 90 -22.07 3.21 -10.67
C ALA A 90 -21.94 2.30 -9.45
N GLU A 91 -21.01 2.63 -8.56
CA GLU A 91 -20.89 2.00 -7.26
C GLU A 91 -21.16 3.05 -6.20
N LEU A 92 -22.08 2.75 -5.31
CA LEU A 92 -22.46 3.62 -4.20
C LEU A 92 -22.36 2.86 -2.89
N GLY A 93 -22.00 3.57 -1.84
CA GLY A 93 -21.92 3.01 -0.49
C GLY A 93 -21.08 3.85 0.45
N GLY A 94 -20.56 3.21 1.50
CA GLY A 94 -19.68 3.86 2.43
C GLY A 94 -19.29 2.94 3.56
N PHE A 95 -18.30 3.39 4.33
CA PHE A 95 -17.74 2.70 5.47
C PHE A 95 -17.63 3.65 6.66
N ILE A 96 -17.82 3.11 7.84
CA ILE A 96 -17.33 3.72 9.08
C ILE A 96 -15.93 3.17 9.30
N HIS A 97 -14.95 4.05 9.32
CA HIS A 97 -13.56 3.74 9.67
C HIS A 97 -13.32 4.13 11.12
N GLN A 98 -13.09 3.14 11.96
CA GLN A 98 -12.75 3.30 13.37
C GLN A 98 -11.30 2.85 13.59
N GLU A 99 -10.39 3.79 13.76
CA GLU A 99 -9.06 3.53 14.33
C GLU A 99 -9.24 3.65 15.86
N PHE A 100 -8.86 2.61 16.62
CA PHE A 100 -9.10 2.59 18.06
C PHE A 100 -8.26 3.68 18.77
N GLY A 101 -8.92 4.45 19.61
CA GLY A 101 -8.34 5.66 20.22
C GLY A 101 -8.58 6.95 19.42
N ALA A 102 -9.16 6.88 18.22
CA ALA A 102 -9.51 8.04 17.41
C ALA A 102 -11.03 8.14 17.20
N GLN A 103 -11.49 9.30 16.72
CA GLN A 103 -12.89 9.49 16.35
C GLN A 103 -13.24 8.65 15.11
N PRO A 104 -14.44 8.03 15.06
CA PRO A 104 -14.90 7.34 13.87
C PRO A 104 -15.06 8.31 12.70
N ARG A 105 -14.74 7.85 11.49
CA ARG A 105 -14.86 8.63 10.26
C ARG A 105 -15.80 7.94 9.30
N LEU A 106 -16.74 8.67 8.74
CA LEU A 106 -17.52 8.21 7.60
C LEU A 106 -16.68 8.35 6.33
N VAL A 107 -16.55 7.29 5.58
CA VAL A 107 -15.79 7.21 4.33
C VAL A 107 -16.78 6.86 3.20
N PRO A 108 -17.26 7.84 2.42
CA PRO A 108 -18.17 7.56 1.32
C PRO A 108 -17.48 6.75 0.22
N TRP A 109 -18.25 5.95 -0.50
CA TRP A 109 -17.81 5.25 -1.69
C TRP A 109 -18.72 5.66 -2.84
N ILE A 110 -18.16 6.37 -3.81
CA ILE A 110 -18.84 6.83 -5.01
C ILE A 110 -17.90 6.59 -6.18
N ARG A 111 -18.29 5.72 -7.12
CA ARG A 111 -17.46 5.39 -8.27
C ARG A 111 -18.33 5.25 -9.52
N LEU A 112 -17.96 5.96 -10.54
CA LEU A 112 -18.53 5.82 -11.89
C LEU A 112 -17.51 5.11 -12.76
N GLU A 113 -17.88 4.02 -13.41
CA GLU A 113 -16.98 3.22 -14.23
C GLU A 113 -17.55 3.04 -15.64
N TYR A 114 -16.71 3.28 -16.63
CA TYR A 114 -16.93 2.94 -18.02
C TYR A 114 -15.98 1.81 -18.42
N ARG A 115 -16.54 0.76 -19.02
CA ARG A 115 -15.78 -0.41 -19.46
C ARG A 115 -15.99 -0.64 -20.94
N HIS A 116 -14.93 -0.64 -21.71
CA HIS A 116 -14.96 -0.92 -23.14
C HIS A 116 -13.95 -2.00 -23.48
N SER A 117 -14.44 -3.17 -23.91
CA SER A 117 -13.57 -4.30 -24.31
C SER A 117 -12.47 -4.59 -23.29
N LYS A 118 -11.25 -4.15 -23.55
CA LYS A 118 -10.05 -4.39 -22.74
C LYS A 118 -9.57 -3.14 -22.00
N ALA A 119 -10.38 -2.09 -21.94
CA ALA A 119 -10.08 -0.85 -21.25
C ALA A 119 -11.14 -0.50 -20.21
N THR A 120 -10.74 0.08 -19.10
CA THR A 120 -11.61 0.64 -18.07
C THR A 120 -11.18 2.06 -17.76
N MET A 121 -12.14 2.91 -17.46
CA MET A 121 -11.93 4.24 -16.91
C MET A 121 -12.93 4.45 -15.78
N ALA A 122 -12.49 5.05 -14.70
CA ALA A 122 -13.35 5.32 -13.56
C ALA A 122 -13.04 6.67 -12.93
N PHE A 123 -14.09 7.28 -12.39
CA PHE A 123 -14.04 8.54 -11.66
C PHE A 123 -14.68 8.35 -10.29
N GLY A 124 -14.14 9.02 -9.26
CA GLY A 124 -14.58 8.93 -7.87
C GLY A 124 -13.65 8.08 -7.02
N SER A 125 -14.17 7.12 -6.26
CA SER A 125 -13.37 6.28 -5.37
C SER A 125 -12.42 5.38 -6.16
N ILE A 126 -11.13 5.47 -5.86
CA ILE A 126 -10.07 4.63 -6.43
C ILE A 126 -10.00 3.31 -5.69
N ARG A 127 -9.99 2.19 -6.41
CA ARG A 127 -9.98 0.85 -5.82
C ARG A 127 -8.64 0.45 -5.25
N ASP A 128 -7.57 0.69 -5.98
CA ASP A 128 -6.21 0.28 -5.57
C ASP A 128 -5.30 1.48 -5.40
N ARG A 129 -5.23 1.99 -4.19
CA ARG A 129 -4.31 3.06 -3.87
C ARG A 129 -2.83 2.69 -4.03
N SER A 130 -2.48 1.41 -4.08
CA SER A 130 -1.10 1.03 -4.37
C SER A 130 -0.73 1.15 -5.84
N HIS A 131 -1.73 1.18 -6.73
CA HIS A 131 -1.54 1.19 -8.18
C HIS A 131 -0.60 0.08 -8.69
N GLY A 132 -0.46 -1.00 -7.90
CA GLY A 132 0.49 -2.08 -8.16
C GLY A 132 1.96 -1.69 -7.95
N LEU A 133 2.23 -0.55 -7.32
CA LEU A 133 3.56 -0.03 -7.09
C LEU A 133 4.21 -0.62 -5.83
N PRO A 134 5.54 -0.72 -5.81
CA PRO A 134 6.26 -1.18 -4.64
C PRO A 134 6.28 -0.14 -3.51
N ARG A 135 6.55 -0.59 -2.29
CA ARG A 135 6.50 0.20 -1.04
C ARG A 135 7.43 1.42 -1.00
N TYR A 136 8.51 1.39 -1.74
CA TYR A 136 9.42 2.53 -1.83
C TYR A 136 8.86 3.67 -2.68
N LEU A 137 7.80 3.43 -3.46
CA LEU A 137 7.05 4.45 -4.20
C LEU A 137 5.71 4.80 -3.54
N ILE A 138 5.03 3.83 -2.93
CA ILE A 138 3.79 4.05 -2.17
C ILE A 138 3.82 3.26 -0.86
N ASN A 139 3.76 3.98 0.24
CA ASN A 139 3.74 3.40 1.59
C ASN A 139 2.47 2.55 1.79
N PRO A 140 2.59 1.25 2.05
CA PRO A 140 1.44 0.38 2.28
C PRO A 140 0.60 0.78 3.50
N ASP A 141 1.14 1.56 4.44
CA ASP A 141 0.41 2.01 5.63
C ASP A 141 -0.65 3.07 5.32
N LEU A 142 -0.52 3.75 4.17
CA LEU A 142 -1.54 4.69 3.69
C LEU A 142 -2.90 4.03 3.48
N ARG A 143 -2.95 2.73 3.19
CA ARG A 143 -4.20 1.97 3.04
C ARG A 143 -5.00 1.87 4.34
N TYR A 144 -4.32 1.92 5.49
CA TYR A 144 -4.96 1.91 6.81
C TYR A 144 -5.29 3.32 7.28
N ALA A 145 -4.44 4.29 6.99
CA ALA A 145 -4.64 5.68 7.39
C ALA A 145 -5.77 6.37 6.62
N VAL A 146 -5.78 6.18 5.30
CA VAL A 146 -6.75 6.75 4.35
C VAL A 146 -7.13 5.65 3.36
N PRO A 147 -8.08 4.78 3.74
CA PRO A 147 -8.40 3.58 2.97
C PRO A 147 -9.04 3.86 1.60
N VAL A 148 -9.65 5.01 1.43
CA VAL A 148 -10.27 5.44 0.18
C VAL A 148 -9.73 6.81 -0.21
N VAL A 149 -9.32 6.95 -1.46
CA VAL A 149 -8.96 8.21 -2.10
C VAL A 149 -9.85 8.42 -3.31
N TYR A 150 -9.95 9.68 -3.76
CA TYR A 150 -10.84 10.05 -4.85
C TYR A 150 -10.03 10.62 -6.02
N GLY A 151 -10.50 10.34 -7.23
CA GLY A 151 -9.81 10.82 -8.41
C GLY A 151 -10.28 10.18 -9.69
N LEU A 152 -9.36 10.01 -10.60
CA LEU A 152 -9.54 9.36 -11.89
C LEU A 152 -8.54 8.21 -12.01
N GLU A 153 -8.99 7.07 -12.49
CA GLU A 153 -8.10 5.97 -12.85
C GLU A 153 -8.56 5.27 -14.12
N GLY A 154 -7.63 4.66 -14.83
CA GLY A 154 -7.97 3.82 -15.95
C GLY A 154 -6.89 2.77 -16.23
N SER A 155 -7.32 1.72 -16.91
CA SER A 155 -6.44 0.64 -17.30
C SER A 155 -6.79 0.13 -18.69
N ALA A 156 -5.80 -0.38 -19.40
CA ALA A 156 -5.98 -1.05 -20.67
C ALA A 156 -5.10 -2.30 -20.73
N THR A 157 -5.62 -3.35 -21.37
CA THR A 157 -4.89 -4.60 -21.58
C THR A 157 -5.08 -5.05 -23.01
N LYS A 158 -3.97 -5.32 -23.71
CA LYS A 158 -4.00 -5.87 -25.08
C LYS A 158 -2.90 -6.92 -25.21
N ASN A 159 -3.31 -8.17 -25.44
CA ASN A 159 -2.41 -9.32 -25.41
C ASN A 159 -1.64 -9.38 -24.06
N HIS A 160 -0.31 -9.22 -24.08
CA HIS A 160 0.54 -9.14 -22.89
C HIS A 160 0.87 -7.73 -22.45
N TRP A 161 0.41 -6.70 -23.17
CA TRP A 161 0.64 -5.31 -22.81
C TRP A 161 -0.43 -4.82 -21.85
N ILE A 162 0.01 -4.17 -20.78
CA ILE A 162 -0.84 -3.56 -19.77
C ILE A 162 -0.45 -2.11 -19.59
N ALA A 163 -1.43 -1.27 -19.35
CA ALA A 163 -1.23 0.12 -18.97
C ALA A 163 -2.24 0.49 -17.87
N HIS A 164 -1.81 1.30 -16.94
CA HIS A 164 -2.65 1.86 -15.90
C HIS A 164 -2.25 3.31 -15.65
N TYR A 165 -3.21 4.20 -15.46
CA TYR A 165 -2.99 5.58 -15.05
C TYR A 165 -3.94 5.97 -13.94
N TRP A 166 -3.55 6.97 -13.16
CA TRP A 166 -4.35 7.52 -12.07
C TRP A 166 -4.03 8.99 -11.81
N VAL A 167 -4.98 9.69 -11.23
CA VAL A 167 -4.83 11.00 -10.58
C VAL A 167 -5.63 10.97 -9.30
N GLU A 168 -4.99 11.19 -8.17
CA GLU A 168 -5.57 11.24 -6.83
C GLU A 168 -5.59 12.67 -6.30
N TRP A 169 -6.73 13.15 -5.86
CA TRP A 169 -6.82 14.36 -5.04
C TRP A 169 -6.60 13.97 -3.57
N LEU A 170 -5.39 14.19 -3.08
CA LEU A 170 -5.03 13.88 -1.69
C LEU A 170 -5.55 14.94 -0.73
N LYS A 171 -5.57 16.21 -1.17
CA LYS A 171 -6.07 17.34 -0.40
C LYS A 171 -6.53 18.44 -1.36
N ALA A 172 -7.83 18.71 -1.36
CA ALA A 172 -8.40 19.83 -2.10
C ALA A 172 -8.33 21.11 -1.26
N ILE A 173 -8.34 22.26 -1.93
CA ILE A 173 -8.34 23.57 -1.28
C ILE A 173 -9.57 24.37 -1.68
N ASP A 174 -10.05 25.20 -0.73
CA ASP A 174 -10.99 26.28 -0.95
C ASP A 174 -10.27 27.62 -0.80
N TYR A 175 -10.94 28.72 -1.17
CA TYR A 175 -10.39 30.05 -1.03
C TYR A 175 -10.02 30.35 0.44
N GLY A 176 -8.76 30.71 0.67
CA GLY A 176 -8.22 30.98 1.99
C GLY A 176 -7.83 29.76 2.81
N SER A 177 -7.75 28.58 2.21
CA SER A 177 -7.27 27.38 2.91
C SER A 177 -5.89 27.61 3.53
N PRO A 178 -5.66 27.20 4.80
CA PRO A 178 -4.37 27.37 5.48
C PRO A 178 -3.34 26.29 5.08
N PHE A 179 -3.56 25.60 3.99
CA PHE A 179 -2.71 24.52 3.48
C PHE A 179 -2.75 24.46 1.96
N LYS A 180 -1.74 23.88 1.36
CA LYS A 180 -1.62 23.66 -0.08
C LYS A 180 -2.48 22.50 -0.59
N GLU A 181 -2.94 22.62 -1.84
CA GLU A 181 -3.48 21.50 -2.58
C GLU A 181 -2.42 20.40 -2.74
N ARG A 182 -2.88 19.14 -2.70
CA ARG A 182 -2.00 17.98 -2.97
C ARG A 182 -2.65 17.06 -3.97
N ILE A 183 -1.96 16.86 -5.08
CA ILE A 183 -2.38 15.94 -6.15
C ILE A 183 -1.25 14.93 -6.36
N HIS A 184 -1.62 13.68 -6.54
CA HIS A 184 -0.69 12.63 -6.92
C HIS A 184 -1.25 11.91 -8.15
N GLY A 185 -0.42 11.77 -9.14
CA GLY A 185 -0.80 11.05 -10.35
C GLY A 185 0.34 10.22 -10.89
N GLY A 186 0.00 9.34 -11.84
CA GLY A 186 1.04 8.56 -12.48
C GLY A 186 0.52 7.64 -13.57
N VAL A 187 1.46 6.97 -14.18
CA VAL A 187 1.22 5.93 -15.18
C VAL A 187 2.19 4.78 -14.98
N THR A 188 1.68 3.57 -15.13
CA THR A 188 2.49 2.37 -15.31
C THR A 188 2.14 1.72 -16.62
N GLY A 189 3.11 1.14 -17.30
CA GLY A 189 2.87 0.39 -18.52
C GLY A 189 3.98 -0.58 -18.81
N GLY A 190 3.64 -1.72 -19.44
CA GLY A 190 4.64 -2.72 -19.75
C GLY A 190 4.07 -4.04 -20.26
N TYR A 191 4.95 -5.01 -20.29
CA TYR A 191 4.68 -6.37 -20.75
C TYR A 191 4.50 -7.30 -19.55
N SER A 192 3.49 -8.18 -19.60
CA SER A 192 3.21 -9.17 -18.57
C SER A 192 2.83 -10.51 -19.18
N ALA A 193 3.71 -11.48 -19.03
CA ALA A 193 3.51 -12.89 -19.38
C ALA A 193 3.57 -13.74 -18.11
N GLU A 194 3.30 -15.05 -18.20
CA GLU A 194 3.30 -15.95 -17.03
C GLU A 194 4.62 -15.96 -16.27
N TRP A 195 5.75 -15.93 -16.99
CA TRP A 195 7.08 -16.05 -16.42
C TRP A 195 7.83 -14.72 -16.26
N LEU A 196 7.38 -13.65 -16.95
CA LEU A 196 8.07 -12.35 -17.00
C LEU A 196 7.08 -11.20 -16.95
N GLU A 197 7.34 -10.24 -16.07
CA GLU A 197 6.71 -8.93 -16.07
C GLU A 197 7.78 -7.84 -16.16
N VAL A 198 7.65 -6.92 -17.11
CA VAL A 198 8.50 -5.71 -17.20
C VAL A 198 7.60 -4.50 -17.29
N LYS A 199 7.75 -3.56 -16.37
CA LYS A 199 6.92 -2.33 -16.31
C LYS A 199 7.78 -1.10 -16.12
N GLY A 200 7.45 -0.04 -16.86
CA GLY A 200 7.86 1.32 -16.56
C GLY A 200 6.88 1.99 -15.60
N VAL A 201 7.35 2.97 -14.86
CA VAL A 201 6.57 3.81 -13.97
C VAL A 201 6.98 5.27 -14.13
N LEU A 202 5.98 6.14 -14.09
CA LEU A 202 6.13 7.58 -13.94
C LEU A 202 5.09 8.04 -12.91
N GLN A 203 5.54 8.75 -11.87
CA GLN A 203 4.69 9.35 -10.84
C GLN A 203 5.01 10.82 -10.70
N TYR A 204 3.99 11.62 -10.49
CA TYR A 204 4.09 13.04 -10.24
C TYR A 204 3.31 13.39 -8.98
N HIS A 205 3.97 14.10 -8.07
CA HIS A 205 3.36 14.61 -6.85
C HIS A 205 3.45 16.14 -6.88
N HIS A 206 2.31 16.78 -6.83
CA HIS A 206 2.16 18.23 -6.80
C HIS A 206 1.71 18.71 -5.43
N VAL A 207 2.38 19.73 -4.93
CA VAL A 207 1.97 20.53 -3.77
C VAL A 207 1.94 21.98 -4.22
N GLY A 208 0.79 22.61 -4.22
CA GLY A 208 0.66 24.00 -4.68
C GLY A 208 -0.76 24.52 -4.46
N GLY A 209 -1.06 25.63 -5.10
CA GLY A 209 -2.36 26.29 -5.05
C GLY A 209 -2.21 27.79 -5.33
N GLN A 210 -3.30 28.42 -5.76
CA GLN A 210 -3.30 29.87 -6.02
C GLN A 210 -4.28 30.63 -5.09
N ILE A 211 -5.08 29.88 -4.34
CA ILE A 211 -6.16 30.43 -3.51
C ILE A 211 -5.98 30.13 -2.03
N ASP A 212 -4.89 29.46 -1.67
CA ASP A 212 -4.54 29.18 -0.28
C ASP A 212 -3.80 30.36 0.39
N THR A 213 -3.71 30.31 1.72
CA THR A 213 -2.95 31.25 2.55
C THR A 213 -1.78 30.57 3.24
N SER A 214 -1.44 29.35 2.84
CA SER A 214 -0.35 28.58 3.45
C SER A 214 1.01 29.24 3.21
N PRO A 215 1.86 29.35 4.22
CA PRO A 215 3.25 29.78 4.06
C PRO A 215 4.14 28.70 3.45
N ASP A 216 3.64 27.47 3.29
CA ASP A 216 4.41 26.38 2.74
C ASP A 216 4.82 26.67 1.28
N SER A 217 6.00 26.22 0.90
CA SER A 217 6.47 26.33 -0.50
C SER A 217 5.72 25.36 -1.41
N ASP A 218 5.54 25.77 -2.66
CA ASP A 218 5.10 24.86 -3.70
C ASP A 218 6.16 23.78 -3.94
N GLY A 219 5.73 22.59 -4.35
CA GLY A 219 6.61 21.48 -4.59
C GLY A 219 6.12 20.58 -5.71
N ASN A 220 7.03 20.21 -6.60
CA ASN A 220 6.78 19.24 -7.65
C ASN A 220 7.82 18.13 -7.57
N ARG A 221 7.38 16.89 -7.49
CA ARG A 221 8.27 15.74 -7.38
C ARG A 221 7.91 14.68 -8.38
N LEU A 222 8.92 14.19 -9.06
CA LEU A 222 8.82 13.19 -10.11
C LEU A 222 9.58 11.93 -9.68
N ASN A 223 8.91 10.77 -9.74
CA ASN A 223 9.56 9.47 -9.67
C ASN A 223 9.34 8.73 -10.97
N TYR A 224 10.39 8.15 -11.52
CA TYR A 224 10.30 7.36 -12.75
C TYR A 224 11.31 6.22 -12.75
N GLY A 225 11.09 5.24 -13.60
CA GLY A 225 11.98 4.10 -13.72
C GLY A 225 11.27 2.86 -14.23
N ALA A 226 11.87 1.72 -13.96
CA ALA A 226 11.33 0.44 -14.39
C ALA A 226 11.57 -0.65 -13.34
N PHE A 227 10.76 -1.69 -13.41
CA PHE A 227 10.96 -2.92 -12.67
C PHE A 227 10.65 -4.14 -13.55
N ALA A 228 11.39 -5.20 -13.29
CA ALA A 228 11.18 -6.50 -13.91
C ALA A 228 10.94 -7.56 -12.83
N ARG A 229 10.02 -8.47 -13.07
CA ARG A 229 9.77 -9.63 -12.23
C ARG A 229 9.87 -10.89 -13.08
N VAL A 230 10.60 -11.89 -12.58
CA VAL A 230 10.74 -13.20 -13.21
C VAL A 230 10.17 -14.26 -12.27
N HIS A 231 9.29 -15.10 -12.78
CA HIS A 231 8.77 -16.27 -12.07
C HIS A 231 9.64 -17.48 -12.39
N LEU A 232 10.20 -18.10 -11.36
CA LEU A 232 11.04 -19.29 -11.44
C LEU A 232 10.24 -20.49 -10.94
N GLY A 233 9.43 -21.04 -11.84
CA GLY A 233 8.45 -22.06 -11.50
C GLY A 233 7.29 -21.52 -10.64
N SER A 234 6.65 -22.40 -9.87
CA SER A 234 5.48 -22.06 -9.05
C SER A 234 5.83 -21.48 -7.68
N SER A 235 7.08 -21.63 -7.23
CA SER A 235 7.47 -21.38 -5.84
C SER A 235 8.34 -20.14 -5.66
N TRP A 236 8.98 -19.65 -6.70
CA TRP A 236 9.89 -18.51 -6.60
C TRP A 236 9.55 -17.41 -7.58
N TRP A 237 9.76 -16.17 -7.16
CA TRP A 237 9.90 -15.06 -8.08
C TRP A 237 10.97 -14.09 -7.59
N LEU A 238 11.61 -13.42 -8.53
CA LEU A 238 12.59 -12.37 -8.31
C LEU A 238 12.09 -11.09 -8.97
N ARG A 239 12.27 -9.96 -8.30
CA ARG A 239 12.01 -8.62 -8.84
C ARG A 239 13.25 -7.74 -8.67
N ALA A 240 13.62 -7.04 -9.72
CA ALA A 240 14.59 -5.96 -9.67
C ALA A 240 13.92 -4.65 -10.11
N ALA A 241 14.33 -3.53 -9.54
CA ALA A 241 13.87 -2.21 -9.94
C ALA A 241 15.02 -1.21 -9.95
N GLN A 242 14.98 -0.31 -10.94
CA GLN A 242 15.81 0.88 -11.00
C GLN A 242 14.89 2.09 -11.09
N LEU A 243 15.02 3.00 -10.15
CA LEU A 243 14.17 4.17 -9.98
C LEU A 243 14.99 5.43 -9.90
N TYR A 244 14.37 6.52 -10.27
CA TYR A 244 14.92 7.85 -10.21
C TYR A 244 13.94 8.81 -9.55
N TYR A 245 14.48 9.81 -8.91
CA TYR A 245 13.78 10.94 -8.33
C TYR A 245 14.27 12.22 -8.96
N ALA A 246 13.38 13.16 -9.21
CA ALA A 246 13.71 14.53 -9.63
C ALA A 246 12.73 15.52 -8.99
N ASP A 247 13.28 16.67 -8.58
CA ASP A 247 12.52 17.86 -8.21
C ASP A 247 12.74 18.93 -9.29
N PRO A 248 11.81 19.08 -10.24
CA PRO A 248 11.98 20.01 -11.37
C PRO A 248 11.98 21.48 -10.96
N LEU A 249 11.47 21.85 -9.78
CA LEU A 249 11.51 23.24 -9.29
C LEU A 249 12.86 23.59 -8.64
N SER A 250 13.61 22.59 -8.19
CA SER A 250 14.92 22.74 -7.53
C SER A 250 16.07 22.26 -8.41
N ALA A 251 15.97 22.40 -9.73
CA ALA A 251 16.84 21.76 -10.73
C ALA A 251 18.35 22.07 -10.55
N PHE A 252 18.71 23.14 -9.86
CA PHE A 252 20.10 23.54 -9.61
C PHE A 252 20.68 23.04 -8.28
N SER A 253 19.87 22.38 -7.44
CA SER A 253 20.36 21.76 -6.20
C SER A 253 20.92 20.36 -6.47
N PRO A 254 22.10 19.98 -5.94
CA PRO A 254 22.61 18.61 -6.02
C PRO A 254 21.66 17.54 -5.44
N GLU A 255 20.70 17.96 -4.61
CA GLU A 255 19.73 17.12 -3.96
C GLU A 255 18.40 17.03 -4.73
N SER A 256 18.29 17.76 -5.84
CA SER A 256 17.10 17.76 -6.70
C SER A 256 16.92 16.47 -7.50
N ALA A 257 17.91 15.59 -7.49
CA ALA A 257 17.86 14.31 -8.17
C ALA A 257 18.41 13.18 -7.29
N GLY A 258 17.86 11.99 -7.46
CA GLY A 258 18.28 10.81 -6.73
C GLY A 258 17.94 9.52 -7.47
N ARG A 259 18.44 8.40 -6.95
CA ARG A 259 18.19 7.09 -7.51
C ARG A 259 17.96 6.04 -6.42
N GLY A 260 17.23 4.99 -6.77
CA GLY A 260 17.03 3.83 -5.92
C GLY A 260 17.06 2.55 -6.73
N THR A 261 17.78 1.57 -6.24
CA THR A 261 17.86 0.22 -6.82
C THR A 261 17.32 -0.77 -5.80
N SER A 262 16.47 -1.69 -6.24
CA SER A 262 16.00 -2.77 -5.37
C SER A 262 16.12 -4.13 -6.03
N VAL A 263 16.35 -5.15 -5.19
CA VAL A 263 16.24 -6.55 -5.56
C VAL A 263 15.39 -7.23 -4.50
N GLU A 264 14.36 -7.96 -4.90
CA GLU A 264 13.47 -8.69 -4.02
C GLU A 264 13.30 -10.12 -4.52
N GLY A 265 13.31 -11.08 -3.59
CA GLY A 265 12.99 -12.47 -3.84
C GLY A 265 11.88 -12.94 -2.94
N VAL A 266 10.96 -13.74 -3.48
CA VAL A 266 9.91 -14.39 -2.69
C VAL A 266 9.94 -15.87 -2.95
N TRP A 267 9.99 -16.62 -1.88
CA TRP A 267 9.88 -18.07 -1.86
C TRP A 267 8.53 -18.47 -1.26
N ARG A 268 7.67 -19.04 -2.07
CA ARG A 268 6.42 -19.65 -1.64
C ARG A 268 6.68 -21.05 -1.11
N MET A 269 6.80 -21.16 0.21
CA MET A 269 7.08 -22.42 0.92
C MET A 269 5.89 -23.38 0.89
N SER A 270 4.66 -22.83 0.84
CA SER A 270 3.40 -23.58 0.71
C SER A 270 2.33 -22.70 0.07
N LYS A 271 1.11 -23.25 -0.11
CA LYS A 271 -0.04 -22.45 -0.58
C LYS A 271 -0.38 -21.26 0.33
N ARG A 272 0.13 -21.26 1.55
CA ARG A 272 -0.22 -20.26 2.58
C ARG A 272 0.98 -19.53 3.16
N LEU A 273 2.18 -20.03 3.04
CA LEU A 273 3.38 -19.48 3.67
C LEU A 273 4.40 -19.05 2.62
N ALA A 274 4.91 -17.84 2.77
CA ALA A 274 5.99 -17.31 1.93
C ALA A 274 7.05 -16.60 2.77
N ALA A 275 8.30 -16.70 2.33
CA ALA A 275 9.42 -15.90 2.82
C ALA A 275 9.81 -14.87 1.76
N GLU A 276 10.13 -13.65 2.19
CA GLU A 276 10.58 -12.57 1.33
C GLU A 276 11.98 -12.14 1.74
N PHE A 277 12.85 -11.88 0.77
CA PHE A 277 14.17 -11.29 0.94
C PHE A 277 14.25 -10.05 0.08
N SER A 278 14.87 -9.00 0.60
CA SER A 278 14.91 -7.72 -0.10
C SER A 278 16.23 -7.01 0.16
N TYR A 279 16.74 -6.33 -0.86
CA TYR A 279 17.84 -5.38 -0.79
C TYR A 279 17.40 -4.07 -1.40
N TRP A 280 17.83 -2.96 -0.81
CA TRP A 280 17.63 -1.60 -1.30
C TRP A 280 18.92 -0.82 -1.23
N ASP A 281 19.23 -0.09 -2.29
CA ASP A 281 20.31 0.90 -2.34
C ASP A 281 19.75 2.20 -2.91
N GLY A 282 19.67 3.23 -2.07
CA GLY A 282 19.17 4.56 -2.39
C GLY A 282 20.24 5.62 -2.26
N HIS A 283 20.27 6.56 -3.20
CA HIS A 283 21.15 7.75 -3.14
C HIS A 283 20.32 8.99 -3.46
N ASN A 284 20.18 9.89 -2.50
CA ASN A 284 19.28 11.06 -2.56
C ASN A 284 17.84 10.70 -2.97
N PHE A 285 17.43 9.46 -2.79
CA PHE A 285 16.13 9.00 -3.26
C PHE A 285 15.00 9.54 -2.37
N GLN A 286 13.96 10.07 -3.03
CA GLN A 286 12.75 10.53 -2.40
C GLN A 286 11.54 10.07 -3.21
N ALA A 287 10.48 9.68 -2.51
CA ALA A 287 9.17 9.44 -3.10
C ALA A 287 8.11 9.91 -2.09
N PRO A 288 7.37 10.98 -2.38
CA PRO A 288 6.51 11.67 -1.40
C PRO A 288 5.46 10.78 -0.72
N LEU A 289 5.00 9.76 -1.41
CA LEU A 289 4.07 8.77 -0.86
C LEU A 289 4.75 7.44 -0.53
N GLY A 290 6.07 7.33 -0.71
CA GLY A 290 6.86 6.16 -0.38
C GLY A 290 6.99 5.96 1.14
N GLN A 291 7.34 4.76 1.54
CA GLN A 291 7.64 4.48 2.95
C GLN A 291 8.93 5.20 3.36
N GLY A 292 8.92 5.92 4.49
CA GLY A 292 10.03 6.74 4.98
C GLY A 292 11.36 5.99 5.11
N LEU A 293 11.29 4.70 5.43
CA LEU A 293 12.45 3.81 5.51
C LEU A 293 13.37 3.85 4.25
N PHE A 294 12.80 4.05 3.05
CA PHE A 294 13.55 4.05 1.78
C PHE A 294 13.98 5.45 1.33
N GLN A 295 13.56 6.47 2.06
CA GLN A 295 13.83 7.87 1.71
C GLN A 295 15.23 8.30 2.19
N SER A 296 15.84 9.24 1.49
CA SER A 296 17.05 9.92 1.94
C SER A 296 16.75 11.15 2.82
N ARG A 297 15.50 11.57 2.89
CA ARG A 297 15.00 12.64 3.77
C ARG A 297 13.66 12.23 4.36
N ASN A 298 13.34 12.78 5.53
CA ASN A 298 12.00 12.69 6.06
C ASN A 298 11.02 13.41 5.11
N PRO A 299 10.02 12.72 4.53
CA PRO A 299 9.08 13.34 3.59
C PRO A 299 8.12 14.34 4.26
N GLU A 300 7.92 14.26 5.58
CA GLU A 300 7.04 15.13 6.35
C GLU A 300 7.80 16.33 6.95
N ASP A 301 9.08 16.14 7.29
CA ASP A 301 9.96 17.20 7.81
C ASP A 301 11.34 17.13 7.13
N LEU A 302 11.48 17.88 6.06
CA LEU A 302 12.70 17.93 5.24
C LEU A 302 13.94 18.43 5.99
N GLY A 303 13.76 19.11 7.12
CA GLY A 303 14.84 19.64 7.96
C GLY A 303 15.33 18.65 9.01
N ALA A 304 14.51 17.71 9.43
CA ALA A 304 14.77 16.88 10.61
C ALA A 304 15.82 15.79 10.39
N TRP A 305 15.93 15.27 9.16
CA TRP A 305 16.83 14.17 8.88
C TRP A 305 17.17 14.09 7.39
N HIS A 306 18.45 13.89 7.09
CA HIS A 306 18.96 13.65 5.75
C HIS A 306 20.11 12.67 5.76
N GLU A 307 19.99 11.59 5.00
CA GLU A 307 21.07 10.62 4.76
C GLU A 307 21.19 10.35 3.27
N LYS A 308 22.32 10.80 2.71
CA LYS A 308 22.56 10.80 1.27
C LYS A 308 22.48 9.42 0.64
N SER A 309 22.95 8.40 1.33
CA SER A 309 22.97 7.01 0.85
C SER A 309 22.40 6.08 1.90
N ARG A 310 21.49 5.21 1.48
CA ARG A 310 20.87 4.21 2.35
C ARG A 310 20.91 2.83 1.72
N GLN A 311 21.40 1.87 2.49
CA GLN A 311 21.43 0.48 2.10
C GLN A 311 20.69 -0.37 3.12
N LEU A 312 19.65 -1.06 2.67
CA LEU A 312 18.76 -1.82 3.54
C LEU A 312 18.71 -3.29 3.12
N LEU A 313 18.78 -4.16 4.13
CA LEU A 313 18.46 -5.58 3.99
C LEU A 313 17.13 -5.88 4.65
N GLY A 314 16.25 -6.58 3.95
CA GLY A 314 14.92 -6.93 4.42
C GLY A 314 14.66 -8.43 4.41
N PHE A 315 13.90 -8.86 5.41
CA PHE A 315 13.35 -10.20 5.50
C PHE A 315 11.90 -10.13 5.95
N ALA A 316 11.02 -10.96 5.36
CA ALA A 316 9.67 -11.10 5.86
C ALA A 316 9.16 -12.53 5.78
N LEU A 317 8.27 -12.86 6.72
CA LEU A 317 7.42 -14.03 6.66
C LEU A 317 5.97 -13.57 6.45
N ALA A 318 5.34 -14.13 5.46
CA ALA A 318 3.94 -13.88 5.13
C ALA A 318 3.19 -15.20 5.06
N TYR A 319 2.02 -15.19 5.61
CA TYR A 319 1.12 -16.32 5.53
C TYR A 319 -0.23 -15.84 5.00
N GLU A 320 -1.00 -16.65 4.23
CA GLU A 320 -2.28 -16.33 3.59
C GLU A 320 -3.34 -17.42 3.75
N GLY A 321 -4.54 -17.12 4.26
CA GLY A 321 -5.69 -18.01 4.45
C GLY A 321 -6.99 -17.24 4.74
N SER A 322 -7.73 -17.50 5.83
CA SER A 322 -8.98 -16.79 6.19
C SER A 322 -8.79 -15.41 6.81
N SER A 323 -7.68 -15.12 7.42
CA SER A 323 -7.17 -13.80 7.85
C SER A 323 -5.74 -13.58 7.31
N SER A 324 -5.04 -12.47 7.50
CA SER A 324 -3.74 -12.12 6.90
C SER A 324 -2.67 -11.69 7.91
N ALA A 325 -1.46 -12.28 7.95
CA ALA A 325 -0.37 -11.77 8.76
C ALA A 325 0.95 -11.67 8.01
N ARG A 326 1.72 -10.66 8.29
CA ARG A 326 3.07 -10.47 7.77
C ARG A 326 3.95 -9.90 8.85
N LEU A 327 5.04 -10.58 9.16
CA LEU A 327 6.12 -10.11 9.99
C LEU A 327 7.28 -9.72 9.08
N ARG A 328 7.84 -8.53 9.26
CA ARG A 328 8.92 -8.01 8.42
C ARG A 328 9.97 -7.34 9.28
N PHE A 329 11.22 -7.52 8.88
CA PHE A 329 12.40 -6.88 9.45
C PHE A 329 13.19 -6.20 8.35
N TRP A 330 13.73 -5.02 8.67
CA TRP A 330 14.69 -4.31 7.84
C TRP A 330 15.89 -3.93 8.71
N TYR A 331 17.07 -4.02 8.13
CA TYR A 331 18.30 -3.57 8.74
C TYR A 331 18.99 -2.56 7.83
N ASP A 332 19.36 -1.40 8.39
CA ASP A 332 20.09 -0.36 7.70
C ASP A 332 21.59 -0.60 7.86
N LEU A 333 22.28 -0.87 6.75
CA LEU A 333 23.70 -1.19 6.74
C LEU A 333 24.58 0.04 7.03
N GLY A 334 24.13 1.25 6.65
CA GLY A 334 24.85 2.52 6.87
C GLY A 334 24.63 3.05 8.28
N GLY A 335 23.37 3.28 8.63
CA GLY A 335 22.95 3.87 9.91
C GLY A 335 22.93 2.90 11.09
N ARG A 336 23.16 1.58 10.86
CA ARG A 336 23.07 0.51 11.86
C ARG A 336 21.75 0.49 12.64
N GLY A 337 20.70 1.03 12.05
CA GLY A 337 19.35 1.01 12.58
C GLY A 337 18.56 -0.20 12.08
N TRP A 338 17.47 -0.51 12.73
CA TRP A 338 16.56 -1.54 12.27
C TRP A 338 15.11 -1.12 12.39
N GLN A 339 14.24 -1.80 11.63
CA GLN A 339 12.80 -1.66 11.69
C GLN A 339 12.17 -3.05 11.74
N SER A 340 11.13 -3.19 12.53
CA SER A 340 10.23 -4.34 12.45
C SER A 340 8.79 -3.90 12.17
N SER A 341 8.03 -4.74 11.51
CA SER A 341 6.61 -4.51 11.37
C SER A 341 5.82 -5.80 11.42
N LEU A 342 4.72 -5.77 12.17
CA LEU A 342 3.70 -6.80 12.19
C LEU A 342 2.41 -6.25 11.57
N THR A 343 1.85 -6.97 10.62
CA THR A 343 0.54 -6.67 10.04
C THR A 343 -0.36 -7.87 10.18
N TRP A 344 -1.57 -7.66 10.66
CA TRP A 344 -2.64 -8.64 10.64
C TRP A 344 -3.92 -8.01 10.11
N VAL A 345 -4.64 -8.74 9.26
CA VAL A 345 -5.89 -8.26 8.64
C VAL A 345 -6.89 -9.41 8.54
N ARG A 346 -8.15 -9.16 8.82
CA ARG A 346 -9.26 -10.07 8.57
C ARG A 346 -10.39 -9.36 7.85
N TYR A 347 -10.78 -9.91 6.72
CA TYR A 347 -11.92 -9.45 5.94
C TYR A 347 -13.06 -10.46 6.01
N LEU A 348 -14.25 -9.98 6.26
CA LEU A 348 -15.49 -10.76 6.32
C LEU A 348 -16.53 -10.09 5.44
N VAL A 349 -17.19 -10.87 4.61
CA VAL A 349 -18.47 -10.50 3.97
C VAL A 349 -19.56 -11.16 4.79
N LEU A 350 -20.47 -10.36 5.29
CA LEU A 350 -21.63 -10.86 6.02
C LEU A 350 -22.72 -11.09 4.99
N ASP A 351 -22.87 -12.35 4.55
CA ASP A 351 -24.02 -12.70 3.71
C ASP A 351 -25.31 -12.52 4.53
N PRO A 352 -26.28 -11.76 4.02
CA PRO A 352 -27.55 -11.62 4.70
C PRO A 352 -28.15 -13.01 4.83
N LEU A 353 -28.17 -13.49 6.06
CA LEU A 353 -28.79 -14.71 6.57
C LEU A 353 -29.43 -15.62 5.51
N GLU A 354 -28.75 -16.68 5.12
CA GLU A 354 -29.37 -17.89 4.54
C GLU A 354 -30.35 -18.56 5.52
N GLY A 355 -30.58 -17.95 6.68
CA GLY A 355 -31.43 -18.49 7.78
C GLY A 355 -32.93 -18.54 7.52
N SER A 356 -33.43 -18.03 6.38
CA SER A 356 -34.86 -17.99 6.08
C SER A 356 -35.36 -19.12 5.17
N LYS A 357 -34.51 -19.96 4.59
CA LYS A 357 -34.95 -21.01 3.65
C LYS A 357 -35.06 -22.41 4.23
N ARG A 358 -34.79 -22.63 5.51
CA ARG A 358 -34.84 -23.96 6.12
C ARG A 358 -36.12 -24.31 6.92
N SER A 359 -37.20 -23.53 6.82
CA SER A 359 -38.43 -23.87 7.51
C SER A 359 -39.70 -23.78 6.67
N ARG A 360 -39.68 -24.17 5.38
CA ARG A 360 -40.94 -24.57 4.74
C ARG A 360 -41.02 -26.06 4.71
N GLY A 361 -41.77 -26.53 5.70
CA GLY A 361 -42.04 -27.90 6.03
C GLY A 361 -42.43 -28.77 4.83
N ARG A 362 -41.87 -29.96 4.81
CA ARG A 362 -42.57 -31.10 4.28
C ARG A 362 -43.73 -31.42 5.24
N VAL A 363 -44.92 -31.12 4.83
CA VAL A 363 -46.13 -31.76 5.40
C VAL A 363 -46.11 -33.18 4.83
N PRO A 364 -46.13 -34.22 5.68
CA PRO A 364 -46.32 -35.59 5.21
C PRO A 364 -47.81 -35.76 4.80
N GLN A 365 -48.02 -36.31 3.61
CA GLN A 365 -49.28 -36.98 3.27
C GLN A 365 -49.23 -38.40 3.72
#